data_19bb2600bc583700a94e4b3b466d61cd
#
_entry.id   19bb2600bc583700a94e4b3b466d61cd
#
_cell.length_a   1.000
_cell.length_b   1.000
_cell.length_c   1.000
_cell.angle_alpha   90.00
_cell.angle_beta   90.00
_cell.angle_gamma   90.00
#
_symmetry.space_group_name_H-M   'P 1'
#
loop_
_entity.id
_entity.type
_entity.pdbx_description
1 polymer ?
#
loop_
_entity_poly.entity_id
_entity_poly.type
_entity_poly.pdbx_seq_one_letter_code
_entity_poly.pdbx_strand_id
1 'polypeptide(L)'
;MSEIAACALIQEEPDRKTERYMMMFKDYPDVVTVEHLQKMLGVGRKIAYLLVRENKIRSVRVGRSYKIPKLCVVEYLLDKT
;
A
#
# COMPACT_ATOMS: atom_id res chain seq x y z
N MET A 1 11.85 14.14 18.85
CA MET A 1 11.21 15.33 18.34
C MET A 1 11.70 15.70 16.97
N SER A 2 13.00 15.69 16.80
CA SER A 2 13.53 16.04 15.49
C SER A 2 13.09 15.07 14.41
N GLU A 3 12.97 13.81 14.76
CA GLU A 3 12.55 12.85 13.77
C GLU A 3 11.11 13.09 13.33
N ILE A 4 10.30 13.62 14.23
CA ILE A 4 8.93 13.96 13.87
C ILE A 4 8.94 15.09 12.87
N ALA A 5 9.78 16.08 13.09
CA ALA A 5 9.87 17.18 12.18
C ALA A 5 10.34 16.72 10.81
N ALA A 6 11.30 15.81 10.81
CA ALA A 6 11.79 15.28 9.55
C ALA A 6 10.69 14.57 8.79
N CYS A 7 9.87 13.83 9.48
CA CYS A 7 8.76 13.16 8.83
C CYS A 7 7.79 14.15 8.23
N ALA A 8 7.52 15.23 8.96
CA ALA A 8 6.63 16.25 8.44
C ALA A 8 7.18 16.86 7.17
N LEU A 9 8.47 17.11 7.14
CA LEU A 9 9.09 17.67 5.96
C LEU A 9 8.95 16.75 4.76
N ILE A 10 9.16 15.47 4.99
CA ILE A 10 9.05 14.51 3.91
C ILE A 10 7.63 14.50 3.36
N GLN A 11 6.67 14.65 4.23
CA GLN A 11 5.27 14.58 3.82
C GLN A 11 4.84 15.80 3.03
N GLU A 12 5.56 16.91 3.17
CA GLU A 12 5.16 18.13 2.52
C GLU A 12 5.35 18.08 1.01
N GLU A 13 6.18 17.16 0.53
CA GLU A 13 6.43 17.09 -0.90
C GLU A 13 6.28 15.66 -1.37
N PRO A 14 5.04 15.19 -1.49
CA PRO A 14 4.81 13.86 -2.01
C PRO A 14 5.27 13.78 -3.45
N ASP A 15 5.83 12.63 -3.80
CA ASP A 15 6.25 12.35 -5.15
C ASP A 15 5.04 12.37 -6.07
N ARG A 16 5.22 12.87 -7.29
CA ARG A 16 4.14 12.89 -8.27
C ARG A 16 3.62 11.50 -8.57
N LYS A 17 4.52 10.53 -8.60
CA LYS A 17 4.10 9.15 -8.83
C LYS A 17 3.20 8.67 -7.71
N THR A 18 3.53 9.02 -6.48
CA THR A 18 2.69 8.66 -5.36
C THR A 18 1.31 9.27 -5.50
N GLU A 19 1.26 10.55 -5.86
CA GLU A 19 -0.02 11.20 -6.04
C GLU A 19 -0.86 10.55 -7.12
N ARG A 20 -0.22 10.17 -8.23
CA ARG A 20 -0.93 9.52 -9.31
C ARG A 20 -1.52 8.19 -8.88
N TYR A 21 -0.75 7.39 -8.16
CA TYR A 21 -1.25 6.11 -7.67
C TYR A 21 -2.37 6.32 -6.66
N MET A 22 -2.24 7.31 -5.80
CA MET A 22 -3.28 7.59 -4.83
C MET A 22 -4.57 8.01 -5.53
N MET A 23 -4.46 8.76 -6.60
CA MET A 23 -5.64 9.14 -7.37
C MET A 23 -6.26 7.97 -8.10
N MET A 24 -5.43 7.08 -8.64
CA MET A 24 -5.94 5.88 -9.28
C MET A 24 -6.73 5.01 -8.32
N PHE A 25 -6.29 4.99 -7.08
CA PHE A 25 -6.90 4.12 -6.07
C PHE A 25 -7.79 4.88 -5.11
N LYS A 26 -8.26 6.06 -5.51
CA LYS A 26 -9.06 6.88 -4.61
C LYS A 26 -10.37 6.23 -4.20
N ASP A 27 -10.88 5.33 -5.02
CA ASP A 27 -12.12 4.62 -4.73
C ASP A 27 -11.93 3.49 -3.73
N TYR A 28 -10.69 3.17 -3.43
CA TYR A 28 -10.39 2.13 -2.45
C TYR A 28 -10.22 2.76 -1.08
N PRO A 29 -10.60 2.04 -0.02
CA PRO A 29 -10.41 2.58 1.34
C PRO A 29 -8.93 2.68 1.67
N ASP A 30 -8.63 3.43 2.73
CA ASP A 30 -7.24 3.59 3.16
C ASP A 30 -6.61 2.26 3.59
N VAL A 31 -7.42 1.35 4.08
CA VAL A 31 -6.99 0.00 4.42
C VAL A 31 -7.74 -0.96 3.52
N VAL A 32 -7.01 -1.72 2.73
CA VAL A 32 -7.61 -2.61 1.75
C VAL A 32 -7.46 -4.06 2.16
N THR A 33 -8.27 -4.91 1.57
CA THR A 33 -8.21 -6.35 1.81
C THR A 33 -7.45 -7.01 0.68
N VAL A 34 -7.29 -8.33 0.80
CA VAL A 34 -6.62 -9.09 -0.26
C VAL A 34 -7.41 -9.00 -1.56
N GLU A 35 -8.72 -8.97 -1.48
CA GLU A 35 -9.54 -8.84 -2.67
C GLU A 35 -9.28 -7.52 -3.38
N HIS A 36 -9.18 -6.44 -2.62
CA HIS A 36 -8.84 -5.16 -3.20
C HIS A 36 -7.44 -5.20 -3.80
N LEU A 37 -6.52 -5.86 -3.11
CA LEU A 37 -5.16 -5.97 -3.59
C LEU A 37 -5.11 -6.65 -4.94
N GLN A 38 -5.90 -7.70 -5.13
CA GLN A 38 -5.98 -8.37 -6.41
C GLN A 38 -6.35 -7.41 -7.52
N LYS A 39 -7.33 -6.58 -7.27
CA LYS A 39 -7.80 -5.63 -8.28
C LYS A 39 -6.80 -4.51 -8.50
N MET A 40 -6.20 -4.03 -7.44
CA MET A 40 -5.27 -2.91 -7.55
C MET A 40 -4.01 -3.33 -8.32
N LEU A 41 -3.54 -4.53 -8.10
CA LEU A 41 -2.32 -5.01 -8.75
C LEU A 41 -2.60 -5.82 -10.00
N GLY A 42 -3.84 -6.21 -10.21
CA GLY A 42 -4.18 -7.04 -11.37
C GLY A 42 -3.59 -8.43 -11.29
N VAL A 43 -3.50 -9.00 -10.09
CA VAL A 43 -2.94 -10.33 -9.90
C VAL A 43 -3.99 -11.28 -9.36
N GLY A 44 -3.70 -12.56 -9.43
CA GLY A 44 -4.58 -13.55 -8.90
C GLY A 44 -4.53 -13.61 -7.39
N ARG A 45 -5.50 -14.34 -6.82
CA ARG A 45 -5.61 -14.44 -5.37
C ARG A 45 -4.37 -15.06 -4.75
N LYS A 46 -3.85 -16.09 -5.39
CA LYS A 46 -2.68 -16.80 -4.88
C LYS A 46 -1.48 -15.87 -4.77
N ILE A 47 -1.28 -15.07 -5.79
CA ILE A 47 -0.16 -14.12 -5.81
C ILE A 47 -0.37 -13.03 -4.76
N ALA A 48 -1.59 -12.54 -4.63
CA ALA A 48 -1.88 -11.51 -3.65
C ALA A 48 -1.59 -12.01 -2.23
N TYR A 49 -2.03 -13.22 -1.92
CA TYR A 49 -1.74 -13.80 -0.60
C TYR A 49 -0.26 -13.99 -0.39
N LEU A 50 0.44 -14.40 -1.44
CA LEU A 50 1.87 -14.62 -1.34
C LEU A 50 2.59 -13.31 -1.00
N LEU A 51 2.19 -12.22 -1.62
CA LEU A 51 2.82 -10.93 -1.38
C LEU A 51 2.69 -10.48 0.07
N VAL A 52 1.51 -10.66 0.65
CA VAL A 52 1.31 -10.23 2.03
C VAL A 52 1.91 -11.23 3.01
N ARG A 53 1.86 -12.51 2.69
CA ARG A 53 2.37 -13.53 3.59
C ARG A 53 3.90 -13.47 3.66
N GLU A 54 4.55 -13.16 2.56
CA GLU A 54 6.00 -13.05 2.53
C GLU A 54 6.48 -11.66 2.87
N ASN A 55 5.55 -10.82 3.29
CA ASN A 55 5.88 -9.48 3.75
C ASN A 55 6.52 -8.60 2.67
N LYS A 56 6.20 -8.88 1.42
CA LYS A 56 6.63 -8.02 0.33
C LYS A 56 5.83 -6.74 0.31
N ILE A 57 4.59 -6.82 0.77
CA ILE A 57 3.76 -5.65 1.01
C ILE A 57 3.38 -5.71 2.47
N ARG A 58 3.61 -4.62 3.18
CA ARG A 58 3.30 -4.57 4.60
C ARG A 58 1.82 -4.75 4.83
N SER A 59 1.49 -5.58 5.79
CA SER A 59 0.10 -5.85 6.12
C SER A 59 0.01 -6.23 7.58
N VAL A 60 -1.21 -6.15 8.10
CA VAL A 60 -1.51 -6.57 9.46
C VAL A 60 -2.56 -7.65 9.37
N ARG A 61 -2.31 -8.75 10.05
CA ARG A 61 -3.28 -9.83 10.07
C ARG A 61 -4.22 -9.63 11.25
N VAL A 62 -5.50 -9.51 10.95
CA VAL A 62 -6.53 -9.35 11.97
C VAL A 62 -7.45 -10.55 11.84
N GLY A 63 -7.35 -11.48 12.81
CA GLY A 63 -8.12 -12.71 12.70
C GLY A 63 -7.67 -13.51 11.52
N ARG A 64 -8.59 -13.75 10.60
CA ARG A 64 -8.30 -14.51 9.39
C ARG A 64 -8.06 -13.64 8.18
N SER A 65 -8.16 -12.33 8.36
CA SER A 65 -8.04 -11.41 7.24
C SER A 65 -6.75 -10.62 7.32
N TYR A 66 -6.24 -10.27 6.16
CA TYR A 66 -5.12 -9.35 6.05
C TYR A 66 -5.65 -7.96 5.79
N LYS A 67 -5.12 -6.99 6.52
CA LYS A 67 -5.45 -5.59 6.33
C LYS A 67 -4.21 -4.89 5.82
N ILE A 68 -4.29 -4.32 4.65
CA ILE A 68 -3.14 -3.75 3.97
C ILE A 68 -3.36 -2.25 3.82
N PRO A 69 -2.48 -1.42 4.39
CA PRO A 69 -2.59 0.02 4.16
C PRO A 69 -2.43 0.31 2.67
N LYS A 70 -3.33 1.12 2.14
CA LYS A 70 -3.28 1.46 0.72
C LYS A 70 -1.94 2.07 0.34
N LEU A 71 -1.39 2.87 1.23
CA LEU A 71 -0.10 3.49 0.97
C LEU A 71 1.00 2.46 0.78
N CYS A 72 0.94 1.37 1.51
CA CYS A 72 1.95 0.32 1.36
C CYS A 72 1.86 -0.34 -0.01
N VAL A 73 0.66 -0.46 -0.56
CA VAL A 73 0.50 -0.98 -1.91
C VAL A 73 1.12 -0.02 -2.92
N VAL A 74 0.90 1.26 -2.73
CA VAL A 74 1.48 2.28 -3.60
C VAL A 74 2.99 2.24 -3.53
N GLU A 75 3.53 2.12 -2.33
CA GLU A 75 4.98 2.04 -2.15
C GLU A 75 5.57 0.82 -2.86
N TYR A 76 4.87 -0.29 -2.79
CA TYR A 76 5.31 -1.49 -3.47
C TYR A 76 5.37 -1.26 -4.98
N LEU A 77 4.35 -0.62 -5.53
CA LEU A 77 4.32 -0.34 -6.95
C LEU A 77 5.42 0.62 -7.37
N LEU A 78 5.68 1.63 -6.56
CA LEU A 78 6.74 2.59 -6.85
C LEU A 78 8.10 1.90 -6.84
N ASP A 79 8.27 0.98 -5.91
CA ASP A 79 9.53 0.28 -5.77
C ASP A 79 9.80 -0.64 -6.95
N LYS A 80 8.74 -1.15 -7.58
CA LYS A 80 8.88 -2.07 -8.69
C LYS A 80 8.98 -1.38 -10.04
N THR A 81 8.62 -0.13 -10.10
CA THR A 81 8.76 0.63 -11.33
C THR A 81 10.02 1.46 -11.31
#